data_c5a15f6c163e65d513fe12ab6c749831
#
_entry.id   c5a15f6c163e65d513fe12ab6c749831
#
_cell.length_a   1.000
_cell.length_b   1.000
_cell.length_c   1.000
_cell.angle_alpha   90.00
_cell.angle_beta   90.00
_cell.angle_gamma   90.00
#
_symmetry.space_group_name_H-M   'P 1'
#
loop_
_entity.id
_entity.type
_entity.pdbx_description
1 polymer ?
#
loop_
_entity_poly.entity_id
_entity_poly.type
_entity_poly.pdbx_seq_one_letter_code
_entity_poly.pdbx_strand_id
1 'polypeptide(L)'
;MKVVGICGSPRKGNTEWMLGKLLEEVAQSGVETELVLLRKLAIKGCDGCLSCELGGKERKGRCKIQDDMQQIYPKLVAADGWALGTPVYFELLSGLLKNFMDRTCPIWTKLEGKPVVGIAVAEEGIGKAIENLRTYSSICGMRWVGQVTALAKTPKQASKDKGLENRLEKLASKLVDALKA
;
A
#
# COMPACT_ATOMS: atom_id res chain seq x y z
N MET A 1 -16.48 -3.04 -7.54
CA MET A 1 -15.51 -2.82 -6.44
C MET A 1 -14.13 -2.70 -7.05
N LYS A 2 -13.25 -1.92 -6.44
CA LYS A 2 -11.88 -1.69 -6.91
C LYS A 2 -10.87 -1.83 -5.76
N VAL A 3 -9.76 -2.50 -6.01
CA VAL A 3 -8.62 -2.60 -5.11
C VAL A 3 -7.41 -1.90 -5.72
N VAL A 4 -6.74 -1.05 -4.93
CA VAL A 4 -5.49 -0.42 -5.32
C VAL A 4 -4.31 -1.04 -4.57
N GLY A 5 -3.30 -1.51 -5.31
CA GLY A 5 -2.01 -1.95 -4.79
C GLY A 5 -1.00 -0.82 -4.83
N ILE A 6 -0.33 -0.55 -3.71
CA ILE A 6 0.71 0.48 -3.60
C ILE A 6 2.06 -0.18 -3.39
N CYS A 7 2.92 -0.09 -4.40
CA CYS A 7 4.24 -0.69 -4.37
C CYS A 7 5.30 0.34 -3.94
N GLY A 8 5.82 0.20 -2.73
CA GLY A 8 6.90 1.01 -2.16
C GLY A 8 8.31 0.55 -2.55
N SER A 9 8.46 -0.36 -3.50
CA SER A 9 9.79 -0.81 -3.94
C SER A 9 10.42 0.19 -4.92
N PRO A 10 11.68 0.62 -4.70
CA PRO A 10 12.41 1.48 -5.63
C PRO A 10 12.86 0.74 -6.91
N ARG A 11 12.71 -0.57 -6.98
CA ARG A 11 13.11 -1.39 -8.11
C ARG A 11 12.01 -2.37 -8.51
N LYS A 12 12.03 -2.85 -9.76
CA LYS A 12 11.22 -4.00 -10.19
C LYS A 12 11.79 -5.26 -9.51
N GLY A 13 11.00 -5.91 -8.65
CA GLY A 13 11.49 -7.04 -7.86
C GLY A 13 10.39 -7.80 -7.13
N ASN A 14 10.76 -8.47 -6.04
CA ASN A 14 9.89 -9.38 -5.31
C ASN A 14 8.62 -8.72 -4.75
N THR A 15 8.72 -7.49 -4.20
CA THR A 15 7.56 -6.77 -3.67
C THR A 15 6.52 -6.48 -4.75
N GLU A 16 6.97 -6.02 -5.93
CA GLU A 16 6.08 -5.76 -7.06
C GLU A 16 5.44 -7.04 -7.57
N TRP A 17 6.23 -8.13 -7.67
CA TRP A 17 5.72 -9.43 -8.09
C TRP A 17 4.63 -9.94 -7.13
N MET A 18 4.88 -9.88 -5.80
CA MET A 18 3.90 -10.31 -4.79
C MET A 18 2.62 -9.49 -4.84
N LEU A 19 2.72 -8.16 -4.99
CA LEU A 19 1.54 -7.32 -5.16
C LEU A 19 0.79 -7.63 -6.46
N GLY A 20 1.53 -7.80 -7.57
CA GLY A 20 0.93 -8.17 -8.85
C GLY A 20 0.16 -9.49 -8.74
N LYS A 21 0.78 -10.52 -8.14
CA LYS A 21 0.15 -11.82 -7.95
C LYS A 21 -1.10 -11.74 -7.07
N LEU A 22 -1.04 -11.01 -5.94
CA LEU A 22 -2.21 -10.78 -5.10
C LEU A 22 -3.35 -10.08 -5.87
N LEU A 23 -3.04 -9.05 -6.66
CA LEU A 23 -4.03 -8.31 -7.43
C LEU A 23 -4.62 -9.14 -8.59
N GLU A 24 -3.83 -10.03 -9.20
CA GLU A 24 -4.31 -11.00 -10.19
C GLU A 24 -5.36 -11.92 -9.56
N GLU A 25 -5.10 -12.47 -8.37
CA GLU A 25 -6.05 -13.32 -7.64
C GLU A 25 -7.33 -12.55 -7.24
N VAL A 26 -7.20 -11.29 -6.80
CA VAL A 26 -8.35 -10.42 -6.53
C VAL A 26 -9.17 -10.19 -7.80
N ALA A 27 -8.51 -9.97 -8.95
CA ALA A 27 -9.18 -9.71 -10.23
C ALA A 27 -9.99 -10.93 -10.72
N GLN A 28 -9.54 -12.16 -10.44
CA GLN A 28 -10.28 -13.40 -10.76
C GLN A 28 -11.66 -13.45 -10.09
N SER A 29 -11.85 -12.70 -9.00
CA SER A 29 -13.14 -12.58 -8.29
C SER A 29 -14.04 -11.47 -8.86
N GLY A 30 -13.70 -10.88 -10.02
CA GLY A 30 -14.48 -9.82 -10.66
C GLY A 30 -14.28 -8.42 -10.05
N VAL A 31 -13.23 -8.23 -9.24
CA VAL A 31 -12.88 -6.94 -8.64
C VAL A 31 -11.87 -6.22 -9.55
N GLU A 32 -12.11 -4.96 -9.87
CA GLU A 32 -11.14 -4.12 -10.59
C GLU A 32 -9.88 -3.92 -9.75
N THR A 33 -8.71 -4.04 -10.37
CA THR A 33 -7.43 -3.85 -9.67
C THR A 33 -6.54 -2.85 -10.38
N GLU A 34 -5.80 -2.05 -9.62
CA GLU A 34 -4.80 -1.12 -10.13
C GLU A 34 -3.53 -1.21 -9.29
N LEU A 35 -2.36 -1.32 -9.93
CA LEU A 35 -1.06 -1.31 -9.27
C LEU A 35 -0.37 0.04 -9.46
N VAL A 36 -0.19 0.78 -8.38
CA VAL A 36 0.54 2.04 -8.32
C VAL A 36 2.00 1.76 -7.94
N LEU A 37 2.92 2.04 -8.86
CA LEU A 37 4.35 1.87 -8.66
C LEU A 37 4.96 3.21 -8.23
N LEU A 38 5.18 3.41 -6.94
CA LEU A 38 5.68 4.68 -6.40
C LEU A 38 7.02 5.12 -7.02
N ARG A 39 7.88 4.16 -7.43
CA ARG A 39 9.16 4.46 -8.11
C ARG A 39 9.01 5.17 -9.45
N LYS A 40 7.82 5.16 -10.05
CA LYS A 40 7.55 5.83 -11.34
C LYS A 40 6.94 7.21 -11.17
N LEU A 41 6.81 7.67 -9.94
CA LEU A 41 6.11 8.90 -9.59
C LEU A 41 7.05 9.86 -8.89
N ALA A 42 6.96 11.12 -9.25
CA ALA A 42 7.68 12.20 -8.59
C ALA A 42 6.88 12.69 -7.37
N ILE A 43 6.97 11.97 -6.25
CA ILE A 43 6.31 12.33 -4.99
C ILE A 43 7.35 12.94 -4.04
N LYS A 44 7.22 14.23 -3.76
CA LYS A 44 8.04 14.93 -2.78
C LYS A 44 7.62 14.55 -1.36
N GLY A 45 8.56 14.59 -0.41
CA GLY A 45 8.26 14.42 1.01
C GLY A 45 7.29 15.50 1.53
N CYS A 46 6.55 15.17 2.60
CA CYS A 46 5.74 16.15 3.31
C CYS A 46 6.66 17.20 3.97
N ASP A 47 6.35 18.48 3.80
CA ASP A 47 7.09 19.61 4.40
C ASP A 47 6.50 20.09 5.74
N GLY A 48 5.49 19.38 6.28
CA GLY A 48 4.89 19.71 7.56
C GLY A 48 4.12 21.04 7.60
N CYS A 49 3.69 21.57 6.47
CA CYS A 49 3.06 22.89 6.37
C CYS A 49 1.65 22.98 6.94
N LEU A 50 1.04 21.89 7.38
CA LEU A 50 -0.30 21.79 7.97
C LEU A 50 -1.46 22.32 7.08
N SER A 51 -1.22 22.64 5.82
CA SER A 51 -2.28 23.17 4.93
C SER A 51 -3.47 22.24 4.77
N CYS A 52 -3.26 20.93 4.84
CA CYS A 52 -4.33 19.92 4.73
C CYS A 52 -5.20 19.82 6.00
N GLU A 53 -4.70 20.27 7.16
CA GLU A 53 -5.39 20.22 8.45
C GLU A 53 -5.95 21.59 8.85
N LEU A 54 -5.11 22.64 8.78
CA LEU A 54 -5.38 23.96 9.32
C LEU A 54 -5.72 25.03 8.24
N GLY A 55 -5.68 24.68 6.98
CA GLY A 55 -5.76 25.60 5.84
C GLY A 55 -7.13 26.29 5.60
N GLY A 56 -8.02 26.32 6.58
CA GLY A 56 -9.36 26.88 6.44
C GLY A 56 -10.29 26.03 5.57
N LYS A 57 -11.55 26.49 5.37
CA LYS A 57 -12.57 25.70 4.64
C LYS A 57 -12.17 25.33 3.21
N GLU A 58 -11.42 26.20 2.52
CA GLU A 58 -11.03 26.00 1.11
C GLU A 58 -9.86 25.03 0.93
N ARG A 59 -8.98 24.89 1.93
CA ARG A 59 -7.75 24.08 1.87
C ARG A 59 -7.80 22.81 2.70
N LYS A 60 -8.73 22.68 3.62
CA LYS A 60 -8.90 21.47 4.43
C LYS A 60 -9.07 20.24 3.55
N GLY A 61 -8.24 19.24 3.76
CA GLY A 61 -8.23 18.03 2.93
C GLY A 61 -7.54 18.18 1.57
N ARG A 62 -6.70 19.23 1.38
CA ARG A 62 -5.92 19.43 0.15
C ARG A 62 -4.45 19.68 0.47
N CYS A 63 -3.56 18.97 -0.21
CA CYS A 63 -2.13 19.23 -0.14
C CYS A 63 -1.74 20.40 -1.05
N LYS A 64 -0.88 21.32 -0.56
CA LYS A 64 -0.35 22.42 -1.39
C LYS A 64 0.76 21.98 -2.36
N ILE A 65 1.43 20.87 -2.09
CA ILE A 65 2.55 20.40 -2.92
C ILE A 65 2.00 19.88 -4.25
N GLN A 66 2.42 20.50 -5.34
CA GLN A 66 2.04 20.11 -6.70
C GLN A 66 3.06 19.11 -7.23
N ASP A 67 2.67 17.85 -7.26
CA ASP A 67 3.43 16.72 -7.79
C ASP A 67 2.48 15.58 -8.18
N ASP A 68 3.02 14.41 -8.55
CA ASP A 68 2.22 13.27 -9.01
C ASP A 68 1.22 12.76 -7.97
N MET A 69 1.37 13.12 -6.69
CA MET A 69 0.41 12.74 -5.66
C MET A 69 -0.99 13.31 -5.92
N GLN A 70 -1.08 14.47 -6.61
CA GLN A 70 -2.36 15.09 -6.96
C GLN A 70 -3.22 14.19 -7.88
N GLN A 71 -2.57 13.44 -8.76
CA GLN A 71 -3.25 12.51 -9.69
C GLN A 71 -3.67 11.20 -9.00
N ILE A 72 -3.03 10.88 -7.86
CA ILE A 72 -3.27 9.62 -7.15
C ILE A 72 -4.39 9.75 -6.12
N TYR A 73 -4.55 10.90 -5.47
CA TYR A 73 -5.59 11.09 -4.46
C TYR A 73 -6.99 10.61 -4.90
N PRO A 74 -7.50 10.97 -6.10
CA PRO A 74 -8.81 10.49 -6.54
C PRO A 74 -8.89 8.96 -6.61
N LYS A 75 -7.84 8.29 -7.09
CA LYS A 75 -7.76 6.83 -7.20
C LYS A 75 -7.78 6.16 -5.84
N LEU A 76 -7.05 6.71 -4.86
CA LEU A 76 -6.98 6.21 -3.50
C LEU A 76 -8.34 6.31 -2.78
N VAL A 77 -9.01 7.45 -2.97
CA VAL A 77 -10.35 7.68 -2.36
C VAL A 77 -11.40 6.80 -3.02
N ALA A 78 -11.34 6.61 -4.34
CA ALA A 78 -12.30 5.81 -5.09
C ALA A 78 -12.14 4.29 -4.88
N ALA A 79 -10.95 3.84 -4.46
CA ALA A 79 -10.73 2.41 -4.21
C ALA A 79 -11.50 1.94 -2.96
N ASP A 80 -12.13 0.76 -3.08
CA ASP A 80 -12.86 0.12 -1.98
C ASP A 80 -11.93 -0.62 -1.01
N GLY A 81 -10.75 -1.05 -1.47
CA GLY A 81 -9.75 -1.74 -0.65
C GLY A 81 -8.32 -1.47 -1.11
N TRP A 82 -7.34 -1.75 -0.22
CA TRP A 82 -5.94 -1.45 -0.47
C TRP A 82 -5.03 -2.67 -0.23
N ALA A 83 -3.94 -2.76 -1.01
CA ALA A 83 -2.82 -3.65 -0.75
C ALA A 83 -1.53 -2.83 -0.66
N LEU A 84 -0.87 -2.82 0.50
CA LEU A 84 0.36 -2.06 0.74
C LEU A 84 1.56 -3.00 0.67
N GLY A 85 2.52 -2.72 -0.22
CA GLY A 85 3.72 -3.54 -0.37
C GLY A 85 5.01 -2.76 -0.18
N THR A 86 5.93 -3.27 0.66
CA THR A 86 7.21 -2.66 0.96
C THR A 86 8.36 -3.66 0.93
N PRO A 87 9.53 -3.31 0.41
CA PRO A 87 10.77 -3.96 0.82
C PRO A 87 11.15 -3.47 2.22
N VAL A 88 11.90 -4.29 2.94
CA VAL A 88 12.43 -3.93 4.27
C VAL A 88 13.82 -3.34 4.13
N TYR A 89 14.04 -2.17 4.69
CA TYR A 89 15.32 -1.51 4.78
C TYR A 89 15.56 -1.07 6.23
N PHE A 90 16.71 -1.48 6.81
CA PHE A 90 17.00 -1.20 8.22
C PHE A 90 15.84 -1.59 9.14
N GLU A 91 15.25 -2.76 8.90
CA GLU A 91 14.10 -3.31 9.65
C GLU A 91 12.79 -2.50 9.58
N LEU A 92 12.72 -1.48 8.75
CA LEU A 92 11.56 -0.61 8.56
C LEU A 92 11.01 -0.73 7.13
N LEU A 93 9.83 -0.17 6.91
CA LEU A 93 9.31 0.02 5.56
C LEU A 93 10.20 0.99 4.76
N SER A 94 10.13 0.93 3.43
CA SER A 94 10.93 1.80 2.57
C SER A 94 10.60 3.28 2.74
N GLY A 95 11.60 4.15 2.62
CA GLY A 95 11.41 5.60 2.62
C GLY A 95 10.44 6.07 1.52
N LEU A 96 10.42 5.38 0.38
CA LEU A 96 9.48 5.67 -0.71
C LEU A 96 8.02 5.47 -0.30
N LEU A 97 7.72 4.38 0.42
CA LEU A 97 6.38 4.13 0.95
C LEU A 97 6.06 5.10 2.10
N LYS A 98 7.05 5.42 2.95
CA LYS A 98 6.85 6.38 4.04
C LYS A 98 6.50 7.77 3.52
N ASN A 99 7.21 8.26 2.50
CA ASN A 99 6.87 9.54 1.86
C ASN A 99 5.44 9.53 1.32
N PHE A 100 5.03 8.45 0.65
CA PHE A 100 3.65 8.31 0.18
C PHE A 100 2.65 8.36 1.35
N MET A 101 2.89 7.62 2.43
CA MET A 101 2.01 7.60 3.61
C MET A 101 1.84 8.99 4.22
N ASP A 102 2.91 9.74 4.43
CA ASP A 102 2.86 11.11 4.97
C ASP A 102 2.04 12.04 4.07
N ARG A 103 2.10 11.80 2.75
CA ARG A 103 1.37 12.58 1.77
C ARG A 103 -0.10 12.19 1.65
N THR A 104 -0.57 11.13 2.32
CA THR A 104 -2.00 10.79 2.39
C THR A 104 -2.78 11.57 3.45
N CYS A 105 -2.12 12.38 4.27
CA CYS A 105 -2.76 13.22 5.28
C CYS A 105 -4.02 13.98 4.79
N PRO A 106 -4.06 14.55 3.56
CA PRO A 106 -5.28 15.23 3.06
C PRO A 106 -6.52 14.34 2.94
N ILE A 107 -6.34 13.02 2.86
CA ILE A 107 -7.42 12.07 2.58
C ILE A 107 -7.60 11.00 3.67
N TRP A 108 -6.80 11.02 4.75
CA TRP A 108 -6.77 9.94 5.73
C TRP A 108 -8.15 9.56 6.30
N THR A 109 -9.01 10.56 6.57
CA THR A 109 -10.37 10.32 7.07
C THR A 109 -11.30 9.67 6.03
N LYS A 110 -10.96 9.73 4.73
CA LYS A 110 -11.73 9.10 3.64
C LYS A 110 -11.33 7.62 3.44
N LEU A 111 -10.36 7.14 4.20
CA LEU A 111 -9.88 5.76 4.16
C LEU A 111 -10.54 4.89 5.22
N GLU A 112 -11.31 5.49 6.14
CA GLU A 112 -11.99 4.80 7.21
C GLU A 112 -12.87 3.65 6.70
N GLY A 113 -12.80 2.51 7.39
CA GLY A 113 -13.55 1.30 7.07
C GLY A 113 -13.03 0.49 5.89
N LYS A 114 -12.14 1.03 5.03
CA LYS A 114 -11.63 0.29 3.87
C LYS A 114 -10.75 -0.88 4.32
N PRO A 115 -10.97 -2.10 3.79
CA PRO A 115 -10.09 -3.24 4.06
C PRO A 115 -8.71 -3.02 3.45
N VAL A 116 -7.68 -3.41 4.21
CA VAL A 116 -6.29 -3.30 3.78
C VAL A 116 -5.48 -4.54 4.14
N VAL A 117 -4.60 -4.93 3.23
CA VAL A 117 -3.63 -6.01 3.42
C VAL A 117 -2.20 -5.50 3.26
N GLY A 118 -1.25 -6.16 3.94
CA GLY A 118 0.16 -5.81 3.93
C GLY A 118 1.05 -6.87 3.29
N ILE A 119 2.05 -6.44 2.53
CA ILE A 119 3.11 -7.28 2.00
C ILE A 119 4.46 -6.68 2.39
N ALA A 120 5.34 -7.50 2.98
CA ALA A 120 6.71 -7.09 3.24
C ALA A 120 7.71 -8.14 2.74
N VAL A 121 8.79 -7.67 2.12
CA VAL A 121 9.87 -8.52 1.60
C VAL A 121 11.20 -8.07 2.17
N ALA A 122 11.95 -8.98 2.76
CA ALA A 122 13.25 -8.73 3.35
C ALA A 122 14.32 -9.72 2.83
N GLU A 123 15.58 -9.39 3.05
CA GLU A 123 16.69 -10.32 2.85
C GLU A 123 16.77 -11.33 4.00
N GLU A 124 16.68 -10.87 5.24
CA GLU A 124 16.84 -11.68 6.46
C GLU A 124 15.65 -11.61 7.39
N GLY A 125 15.33 -10.43 7.93
CA GLY A 125 14.25 -10.21 8.90
C GLY A 125 13.23 -9.19 8.42
N ILE A 126 11.97 -9.35 8.83
CA ILE A 126 10.89 -8.42 8.46
C ILE A 126 10.89 -7.17 9.36
N GLY A 127 11.59 -7.23 10.49
CA GLY A 127 11.68 -6.13 11.45
C GLY A 127 10.31 -5.56 11.82
N LYS A 128 10.24 -4.25 11.83
CA LYS A 128 9.01 -3.49 12.15
C LYS A 128 8.16 -3.13 10.93
N ALA A 129 8.52 -3.58 9.73
CA ALA A 129 7.84 -3.15 8.50
C ALA A 129 6.32 -3.42 8.52
N ILE A 130 5.90 -4.62 8.93
CA ILE A 130 4.47 -4.96 9.04
C ILE A 130 3.77 -4.17 10.15
N GLU A 131 4.44 -3.97 11.28
CA GLU A 131 3.93 -3.16 12.38
C GLU A 131 3.69 -1.71 11.94
N ASN A 132 4.62 -1.14 11.16
CA ASN A 132 4.46 0.20 10.59
C ASN A 132 3.25 0.28 9.64
N LEU A 133 3.04 -0.73 8.78
CA LEU A 133 1.86 -0.79 7.90
C LEU A 133 0.56 -0.86 8.72
N ARG A 134 0.53 -1.68 9.77
CA ARG A 134 -0.62 -1.80 10.67
C ARG A 134 -0.91 -0.49 11.40
N THR A 135 0.12 0.15 11.95
CA THR A 135 -0.01 1.44 12.66
C THR A 135 -0.59 2.51 11.74
N TYR A 136 -0.05 2.64 10.52
CA TYR A 136 -0.59 3.56 9.52
C TYR A 136 -2.07 3.26 9.21
N SER A 137 -2.38 2.00 8.94
CA SER A 137 -3.74 1.57 8.62
C SER A 137 -4.72 1.88 9.77
N SER A 138 -4.32 1.60 11.01
CA SER A 138 -5.10 1.89 12.20
C SER A 138 -5.38 3.39 12.38
N ILE A 139 -4.36 4.25 12.18
CA ILE A 139 -4.52 5.70 12.27
C ILE A 139 -5.49 6.21 11.19
N CYS A 140 -5.45 5.62 9.98
CA CYS A 140 -6.39 5.94 8.91
C CYS A 140 -7.79 5.30 9.08
N GLY A 141 -8.06 4.60 10.19
CA GLY A 141 -9.34 3.92 10.43
C GLY A 141 -9.60 2.74 9.47
N MET A 142 -8.58 2.24 8.76
CA MET A 142 -8.72 1.12 7.83
C MET A 142 -8.83 -0.22 8.58
N ARG A 143 -9.54 -1.17 8.00
CA ARG A 143 -9.68 -2.53 8.54
C ARG A 143 -8.52 -3.40 8.08
N TRP A 144 -7.60 -3.75 9.00
CA TRP A 144 -6.51 -4.68 8.69
C TRP A 144 -7.03 -6.10 8.51
N VAL A 145 -6.93 -6.64 7.29
CA VAL A 145 -7.45 -7.97 6.93
C VAL A 145 -6.37 -9.06 7.08
N GLY A 146 -5.12 -8.73 6.79
CA GLY A 146 -4.04 -9.70 6.89
C GLY A 146 -2.76 -9.26 6.20
N GLN A 147 -1.78 -10.18 6.20
CA GLN A 147 -0.47 -9.92 5.62
C GLN A 147 0.19 -11.18 5.07
N VAL A 148 1.09 -10.99 4.12
CA VAL A 148 2.05 -12.00 3.68
C VAL A 148 3.45 -11.41 3.66
N THR A 149 4.42 -12.14 4.21
CA THR A 149 5.84 -11.76 4.20
C THR A 149 6.67 -12.80 3.48
N ALA A 150 7.77 -12.36 2.88
CA ALA A 150 8.72 -13.25 2.23
C ALA A 150 10.16 -12.86 2.56
N LEU A 151 11.03 -13.85 2.67
CA LEU A 151 12.48 -13.65 2.68
C LEU A 151 13.01 -13.90 1.27
N ALA A 152 13.57 -12.87 0.65
CA ALA A 152 14.04 -12.94 -0.72
C ALA A 152 15.17 -11.94 -0.97
N LYS A 153 16.40 -12.44 -1.08
CA LYS A 153 17.62 -11.67 -1.28
C LYS A 153 17.77 -11.19 -2.73
N THR A 154 17.54 -12.08 -3.67
CA THR A 154 17.75 -11.81 -5.10
C THR A 154 16.45 -11.49 -5.83
N PRO A 155 16.49 -10.73 -6.94
CA PRO A 155 15.32 -10.51 -7.77
C PRO A 155 14.68 -11.83 -8.23
N LYS A 156 13.35 -11.88 -8.29
CA LYS A 156 12.57 -13.06 -8.68
C LYS A 156 12.68 -14.28 -7.74
N GLN A 157 13.35 -14.17 -6.59
CA GLN A 157 13.43 -15.30 -5.65
C GLN A 157 12.06 -15.66 -5.08
N ALA A 158 11.24 -14.67 -4.75
CA ALA A 158 9.90 -14.88 -4.23
C ALA A 158 9.00 -15.68 -5.20
N SER A 159 9.15 -15.47 -6.51
CA SER A 159 8.35 -16.19 -7.52
C SER A 159 8.71 -17.69 -7.69
N LYS A 160 9.73 -18.17 -7.01
CA LYS A 160 10.12 -19.58 -7.00
C LYS A 160 9.53 -20.36 -5.81
N ASP A 161 8.92 -19.65 -4.87
CA ASP A 161 8.30 -20.24 -3.67
C ASP A 161 6.81 -20.50 -3.93
N LYS A 162 6.48 -21.76 -4.25
CA LYS A 162 5.08 -22.19 -4.46
C LYS A 162 4.21 -22.03 -3.21
N GLY A 163 4.79 -22.15 -2.02
CA GLY A 163 4.09 -21.92 -0.75
C GLY A 163 3.71 -20.46 -0.56
N LEU A 164 4.48 -19.55 -1.15
CA LEU A 164 4.17 -18.11 -1.14
C LEU A 164 2.97 -17.78 -2.03
N GLU A 165 2.85 -18.39 -3.20
CA GLU A 165 1.67 -18.21 -4.05
C GLU A 165 0.38 -18.59 -3.31
N ASN A 166 0.31 -19.77 -2.72
CA ASN A 166 -0.85 -20.20 -1.94
C ASN A 166 -1.17 -19.24 -0.78
N ARG A 167 -0.16 -18.61 -0.15
CA ARG A 167 -0.38 -17.60 0.90
C ARG A 167 -0.96 -16.31 0.33
N LEU A 168 -0.54 -15.90 -0.88
CA LEU A 168 -1.08 -14.72 -1.56
C LEU A 168 -2.53 -14.96 -2.02
N GLU A 169 -2.86 -16.13 -2.56
CA GLU A 169 -4.22 -16.53 -2.92
C GLU A 169 -5.17 -16.45 -1.70
N LYS A 170 -4.76 -17.04 -0.56
CA LYS A 170 -5.53 -16.98 0.69
C LYS A 170 -5.70 -15.55 1.19
N LEU A 171 -4.69 -14.69 1.04
CA LEU A 171 -4.79 -13.29 1.43
C LEU A 171 -5.72 -12.51 0.49
N ALA A 172 -5.68 -12.80 -0.82
CA ALA A 172 -6.59 -12.22 -1.80
C ALA A 172 -8.06 -12.59 -1.51
N SER A 173 -8.34 -13.88 -1.22
CA SER A 173 -9.68 -14.33 -0.83
C SER A 173 -10.20 -13.57 0.40
N LYS A 174 -9.39 -13.45 1.46
CA LYS A 174 -9.76 -12.67 2.65
C LYS A 174 -10.06 -11.20 2.34
N LEU A 175 -9.27 -10.58 1.44
CA LEU A 175 -9.50 -9.19 1.03
C LEU A 175 -10.82 -9.07 0.27
N VAL A 176 -11.11 -9.99 -0.66
CA VAL A 176 -12.37 -10.02 -1.41
C VAL A 176 -13.57 -10.21 -0.48
N ASP A 177 -13.48 -11.10 0.50
CA ASP A 177 -14.54 -11.30 1.48
C ASP A 177 -14.77 -10.03 2.32
N ALA A 178 -13.69 -9.36 2.71
CA ALA A 178 -13.75 -8.11 3.46
C ALA A 178 -14.31 -6.93 2.66
N LEU A 179 -14.24 -6.96 1.33
CA LEU A 179 -14.88 -5.96 0.46
C LEU A 179 -16.40 -6.13 0.40
N LYS A 180 -16.91 -7.33 0.66
CA LYS A 180 -18.34 -7.67 0.59
C LYS A 180 -19.05 -7.50 1.95
N ALA A 181 -18.28 -7.46 3.03
CA ALA A 181 -18.76 -7.28 4.41
C ALA A 181 -18.95 -5.80 4.76
#